data_6015eb706671c700ddc6b5bcb653c3a3
#
_entry.id   6015eb706671c700ddc6b5bcb653c3a3
#
_cell.length_a   1.000
_cell.length_b   1.000
_cell.length_c   1.000
_cell.angle_alpha   90.00
_cell.angle_beta   90.00
_cell.angle_gamma   90.00
#
_symmetry.space_group_name_H-M   'P 1'
#
loop_
_entity.id
_entity.type
_entity.pdbx_description
1 polymer ?
#
loop_
_entity_poly.entity_id
_entity_poly.type
_entity_poly.pdbx_seq_one_letter_code
_entity_poly.pdbx_strand_id
1 'polypeptide(L)'
;MRRTIFSLLLVAAGLAADTGAGVHWTMPPAWKAEAQRPMRLATYTVAPGGECGVYYFGSGQGGSVQANLDRWIGQFLQADGKPSKEAAKIVKRTVHGWPVTSVDVSGAYTGMAGPTAQAGPAIPGYRLLGAIVEGPQGSIFFKFTGPAKTVAANQAAFDKMLESLQ
;
A
#
# COMPACT_ATOMS: atom_id res chain seq x y z
N MET A 1 -44.45 -38.08 8.77
CA MET A 1 -43.23 -37.36 9.28
C MET A 1 -42.36 -36.95 8.11
N ARG A 2 -42.41 -35.68 7.73
CA ARG A 2 -41.58 -35.10 6.66
C ARG A 2 -40.30 -34.54 7.29
N ARG A 3 -39.14 -35.14 6.98
CA ARG A 3 -37.82 -34.62 7.36
C ARG A 3 -37.41 -33.54 6.38
N THR A 4 -37.40 -32.30 6.80
CA THR A 4 -36.89 -31.16 6.05
C THR A 4 -35.36 -31.15 6.24
N ILE A 5 -34.63 -31.42 5.17
CA ILE A 5 -33.17 -31.31 5.14
C ILE A 5 -32.85 -29.84 4.86
N PHE A 6 -32.30 -29.13 5.85
CA PHE A 6 -31.71 -27.81 5.65
C PHE A 6 -30.32 -27.99 5.05
N SER A 7 -30.19 -27.72 3.75
CA SER A 7 -28.88 -27.61 3.09
C SER A 7 -28.24 -26.27 3.51
N LEU A 8 -27.21 -26.36 4.32
CA LEU A 8 -26.36 -25.23 4.65
C LEU A 8 -25.49 -24.89 3.43
N LEU A 9 -25.82 -23.86 2.69
CA LEU A 9 -24.94 -23.33 1.66
C LEU A 9 -23.76 -22.66 2.33
N LEU A 10 -22.59 -23.31 2.28
CA LEU A 10 -21.32 -22.72 2.67
C LEU A 10 -20.91 -21.75 1.54
N VAL A 11 -21.17 -20.46 1.69
CA VAL A 11 -20.61 -19.42 0.81
C VAL A 11 -19.15 -19.30 1.17
N ALA A 12 -18.28 -19.95 0.40
CA ALA A 12 -16.85 -19.66 0.42
C ALA A 12 -16.67 -18.23 -0.10
N ALA A 13 -16.39 -17.28 0.79
CA ALA A 13 -15.90 -15.97 0.41
C ALA A 13 -14.54 -16.18 -0.25
N GLY A 14 -14.51 -16.22 -1.58
CA GLY A 14 -13.27 -16.23 -2.35
C GLY A 14 -12.48 -14.97 -2.00
N LEU A 15 -11.23 -15.12 -1.58
CA LEU A 15 -10.31 -14.01 -1.43
C LEU A 15 -10.17 -13.36 -2.81
N ALA A 16 -10.51 -12.08 -2.92
CA ALA A 16 -10.35 -11.34 -4.16
C ALA A 16 -8.84 -11.23 -4.45
N ALA A 17 -8.40 -11.85 -5.54
CA ALA A 17 -7.04 -11.71 -6.03
C ALA A 17 -7.00 -10.58 -7.07
N ASP A 18 -6.12 -9.63 -6.85
CA ASP A 18 -5.84 -8.56 -7.80
C ASP A 18 -4.58 -8.88 -8.60
N THR A 19 -4.51 -8.34 -9.81
CA THR A 19 -3.40 -8.60 -10.73
C THR A 19 -3.05 -7.35 -11.52
N GLY A 20 -1.78 -7.19 -11.81
CA GLY A 20 -1.29 -6.16 -12.72
C GLY A 20 0.20 -6.32 -13.01
N ALA A 21 0.61 -5.92 -14.21
CA ALA A 21 2.00 -5.97 -14.65
C ALA A 21 2.69 -7.35 -14.44
N GLY A 22 1.94 -8.44 -14.54
CA GLY A 22 2.44 -9.80 -14.38
C GLY A 22 2.65 -10.24 -12.93
N VAL A 23 2.12 -9.49 -11.97
CA VAL A 23 2.17 -9.82 -10.54
C VAL A 23 0.75 -9.97 -10.00
N HIS A 24 0.53 -10.97 -9.16
CA HIS A 24 -0.74 -11.20 -8.47
C HIS A 24 -0.56 -10.96 -6.97
N TRP A 25 -1.60 -10.45 -6.30
CA TRP A 25 -1.65 -10.31 -4.84
C TRP A 25 -3.06 -10.53 -4.32
N THR A 26 -3.18 -10.82 -3.06
CA THR A 26 -4.47 -11.03 -2.39
C THR A 26 -4.80 -9.83 -1.52
N MET A 27 -5.91 -9.15 -1.83
CA MET A 27 -6.42 -8.06 -1.02
C MET A 27 -6.81 -8.55 0.39
N PRO A 28 -6.43 -7.85 1.47
CA PRO A 28 -6.91 -8.17 2.81
C PRO A 28 -8.44 -8.12 2.90
N PRO A 29 -9.10 -9.12 3.50
CA PRO A 29 -10.57 -9.24 3.47
C PRO A 29 -11.30 -8.12 4.22
N ALA A 30 -10.64 -7.45 5.16
CA ALA A 30 -11.20 -6.30 5.90
C ALA A 30 -11.08 -4.97 5.14
N TRP A 31 -10.37 -4.94 4.03
CA TRP A 31 -10.20 -3.73 3.21
C TRP A 31 -11.30 -3.68 2.14
N LYS A 32 -11.61 -2.47 1.67
CA LYS A 32 -12.64 -2.27 0.66
C LYS A 32 -12.01 -1.79 -0.63
N ALA A 33 -12.20 -2.56 -1.72
CA ALA A 33 -11.80 -2.14 -3.04
C ALA A 33 -12.64 -0.96 -3.52
N GLU A 34 -12.01 0.05 -4.10
CA GLU A 34 -12.63 1.22 -4.69
C GLU A 34 -12.69 1.10 -6.22
N ALA A 35 -13.48 1.96 -6.85
CA ALA A 35 -13.56 2.06 -8.30
C ALA A 35 -12.19 2.37 -8.92
N GLN A 36 -11.99 1.90 -10.15
CA GLN A 36 -10.78 2.15 -10.92
C GLN A 36 -10.46 3.63 -10.98
N ARG A 37 -9.19 3.98 -10.72
CA ARG A 37 -8.66 5.34 -10.85
C ARG A 37 -7.52 5.38 -11.87
N PRO A 38 -7.30 6.51 -12.58
CA PRO A 38 -6.19 6.64 -13.50
C PRO A 38 -4.84 6.34 -12.83
N MET A 39 -3.94 5.66 -13.53
CA MET A 39 -2.60 5.29 -13.10
C MET A 39 -2.51 4.37 -11.87
N ARG A 40 -3.63 3.83 -11.41
CA ARG A 40 -3.69 2.85 -10.32
C ARG A 40 -4.18 1.50 -10.83
N LEU A 41 -3.51 0.43 -10.43
CA LEU A 41 -4.00 -0.94 -10.62
C LEU A 41 -5.14 -1.25 -9.66
N ALA A 42 -5.02 -0.76 -8.41
CA ALA A 42 -6.04 -0.91 -7.39
C ALA A 42 -6.00 0.26 -6.41
N THR A 43 -7.13 0.47 -5.72
CA THR A 43 -7.23 1.37 -4.57
C THR A 43 -8.10 0.70 -3.52
N TYR A 44 -7.62 0.67 -2.28
CA TYR A 44 -8.33 0.09 -1.14
C TYR A 44 -8.53 1.15 -0.06
N THR A 45 -9.76 1.29 0.41
CA THR A 45 -10.07 2.02 1.63
C THR A 45 -9.81 1.13 2.83
N VAL A 46 -9.09 1.66 3.81
CA VAL A 46 -8.73 1.00 5.07
C VAL A 46 -9.25 1.85 6.22
N ALA A 47 -10.39 1.46 6.77
CA ALA A 47 -11.05 2.25 7.82
C ALA A 47 -10.29 2.14 9.17
N PRO A 48 -10.30 3.23 9.96
CA PRO A 48 -10.75 4.57 9.63
C PRO A 48 -9.64 5.43 8.96
N GLY A 49 -9.98 6.08 7.86
CA GLY A 49 -9.14 7.14 7.26
C GLY A 49 -7.85 6.71 6.55
N GLY A 50 -7.61 5.41 6.36
CA GLY A 50 -6.48 4.90 5.59
C GLY A 50 -6.84 4.60 4.13
N GLU A 51 -5.86 4.70 3.26
CA GLU A 51 -5.94 4.29 1.85
C GLU A 51 -4.67 3.53 1.45
N CYS A 52 -4.84 2.43 0.74
CA CYS A 52 -3.74 1.75 0.06
C CYS A 52 -3.94 1.83 -1.45
N GLY A 53 -3.06 2.55 -2.13
CA GLY A 53 -3.00 2.63 -3.59
C GLY A 53 -1.95 1.68 -4.14
N VAL A 54 -2.28 0.98 -5.23
CA VAL A 54 -1.34 0.16 -5.99
C VAL A 54 -1.15 0.80 -7.35
N TYR A 55 0.09 1.14 -7.71
CA TYR A 55 0.41 1.92 -8.91
C TYR A 55 1.33 1.14 -9.84
N TYR A 56 1.14 1.38 -11.12
CA TYR A 56 2.03 0.91 -12.18
C TYR A 56 2.08 1.97 -13.28
N PHE A 57 3.27 2.33 -13.70
CA PHE A 57 3.47 3.43 -14.66
C PHE A 57 3.95 2.94 -16.03
N GLY A 58 4.08 1.64 -16.22
CA GLY A 58 4.63 1.03 -17.45
C GLY A 58 6.05 0.50 -17.26
N SER A 59 6.46 -0.39 -18.16
CA SER A 59 7.81 -0.97 -18.15
C SER A 59 8.87 0.11 -18.26
N GLY A 60 9.85 0.10 -17.37
CA GLY A 60 10.92 1.11 -17.32
C GLY A 60 10.48 2.51 -16.88
N GLN A 61 9.21 2.67 -16.48
CA GLN A 61 8.63 3.93 -16.00
C GLN A 61 8.48 3.94 -14.48
N GLY A 62 8.12 5.11 -13.92
CA GLY A 62 7.87 5.26 -12.48
C GLY A 62 9.10 5.66 -11.66
N GLY A 63 10.28 5.74 -12.29
CA GLY A 63 11.53 6.14 -11.63
C GLY A 63 12.19 5.00 -10.84
N SER A 64 13.38 5.27 -10.30
CA SER A 64 14.13 4.28 -9.52
C SER A 64 13.48 4.01 -8.16
N VAL A 65 13.79 2.86 -7.57
CA VAL A 65 13.39 2.52 -6.19
C VAL A 65 13.79 3.63 -5.23
N GLN A 66 15.05 4.08 -5.28
CA GLN A 66 15.54 5.13 -4.38
C GLN A 66 14.80 6.47 -4.54
N ALA A 67 14.55 6.91 -5.76
CA ALA A 67 13.83 8.16 -6.01
C ALA A 67 12.39 8.12 -5.46
N ASN A 68 11.73 6.96 -5.53
CA ASN A 68 10.40 6.78 -4.95
C ASN A 68 10.42 6.76 -3.42
N LEU A 69 11.40 6.10 -2.81
CA LEU A 69 11.59 6.12 -1.36
C LEU A 69 11.83 7.55 -0.86
N ASP A 70 12.75 8.29 -1.49
CA ASP A 70 13.08 9.67 -1.11
C ASP A 70 11.84 10.58 -1.24
N ARG A 71 11.05 10.41 -2.30
CA ARG A 71 9.79 11.14 -2.49
C ARG A 71 8.75 10.82 -1.42
N TRP A 72 8.57 9.54 -1.06
CA TRP A 72 7.59 9.13 -0.04
C TRP A 72 8.00 9.59 1.35
N ILE A 73 9.27 9.45 1.70
CA ILE A 73 9.84 9.93 2.98
C ILE A 73 9.73 11.46 3.08
N GLY A 74 10.01 12.17 1.97
CA GLY A 74 9.91 13.62 1.90
C GLY A 74 8.50 14.19 2.06
N GLN A 75 7.45 13.35 2.03
CA GLN A 75 6.07 13.75 2.33
C GLN A 75 5.78 13.84 3.83
N PHE A 76 6.76 13.58 4.68
CA PHE A 76 6.60 13.63 6.13
C PHE A 76 7.51 14.68 6.75
N LEU A 77 7.01 15.36 7.79
CA LEU A 77 7.76 16.27 8.63
C LEU A 77 7.86 15.69 10.04
N GLN A 78 9.05 15.80 10.64
CA GLN A 78 9.28 15.36 12.01
C GLN A 78 9.05 16.52 12.99
N ALA A 79 8.47 16.22 14.17
CA ALA A 79 8.18 17.23 15.18
C ALA A 79 9.44 17.91 15.75
N ASP A 80 10.57 17.20 15.70
CA ASP A 80 11.88 17.73 16.16
C ASP A 80 12.65 18.48 15.06
N GLY A 81 12.05 18.63 13.86
CA GLY A 81 12.65 19.33 12.72
C GLY A 81 13.76 18.57 12.01
N LYS A 82 14.06 17.33 12.40
CA LYS A 82 15.07 16.52 11.73
C LYS A 82 14.56 15.96 10.39
N PRO A 83 15.46 15.59 9.47
CA PRO A 83 15.09 14.95 8.24
C PRO A 83 14.31 13.65 8.48
N SER A 84 13.16 13.46 7.84
CA SER A 84 12.36 12.23 7.98
C SER A 84 13.08 10.96 7.53
N LYS A 85 14.15 11.10 6.76
CA LYS A 85 15.02 9.99 6.35
C LYS A 85 15.70 9.30 7.55
N GLU A 86 15.99 10.05 8.64
CA GLU A 86 16.56 9.50 9.86
C GLU A 86 15.54 8.66 10.65
N ALA A 87 14.25 8.97 10.52
CA ALA A 87 13.15 8.25 11.18
C ALA A 87 12.58 7.10 10.32
N ALA A 88 12.90 7.07 9.03
CA ALA A 88 12.39 6.07 8.11
C ALA A 88 13.12 4.74 8.27
N LYS A 89 12.35 3.65 8.27
CA LYS A 89 12.87 2.28 8.25
C LYS A 89 12.72 1.70 6.85
N ILE A 90 13.82 1.32 6.22
CA ILE A 90 13.84 0.69 4.90
C ILE A 90 14.30 -0.75 5.04
N VAL A 91 13.57 -1.69 4.44
CA VAL A 91 13.86 -3.13 4.44
C VAL A 91 13.83 -3.66 3.02
N LYS A 92 14.86 -4.41 2.64
CA LYS A 92 14.92 -5.13 1.37
C LYS A 92 14.75 -6.62 1.64
N ARG A 93 13.90 -7.27 0.86
CA ARG A 93 13.66 -8.72 0.94
C ARG A 93 13.30 -9.29 -0.42
N THR A 94 13.25 -10.60 -0.54
CA THR A 94 12.69 -11.30 -1.71
C THR A 94 11.42 -12.02 -1.29
N VAL A 95 10.36 -11.90 -2.07
CA VAL A 95 9.08 -12.60 -1.86
C VAL A 95 8.77 -13.38 -3.13
N HIS A 96 8.73 -14.71 -3.04
CA HIS A 96 8.49 -15.62 -4.17
C HIS A 96 9.31 -15.30 -5.44
N GLY A 97 10.57 -14.88 -5.23
CA GLY A 97 11.49 -14.52 -6.33
C GLY A 97 11.47 -13.03 -6.71
N TRP A 98 10.50 -12.22 -6.24
CA TRP A 98 10.43 -10.79 -6.51
C TRP A 98 11.24 -9.97 -5.50
N PRO A 99 12.18 -9.10 -5.93
CA PRO A 99 12.79 -8.12 -5.04
C PRO A 99 11.72 -7.14 -4.54
N VAL A 100 11.66 -6.95 -3.22
CA VAL A 100 10.73 -6.03 -2.57
C VAL A 100 11.50 -5.10 -1.65
N THR A 101 11.39 -3.79 -1.88
CA THR A 101 11.91 -2.77 -0.99
C THR A 101 10.76 -2.08 -0.28
N SER A 102 10.72 -2.19 1.04
CA SER A 102 9.67 -1.60 1.88
C SER A 102 10.19 -0.39 2.65
N VAL A 103 9.31 0.57 2.91
CA VAL A 103 9.57 1.73 3.74
C VAL A 103 8.45 1.92 4.76
N ASP A 104 8.83 2.33 5.97
CA ASP A 104 7.95 2.70 7.06
C ASP A 104 8.38 4.06 7.58
N VAL A 105 7.49 5.04 7.56
CA VAL A 105 7.76 6.38 8.05
C VAL A 105 6.50 6.98 8.68
N SER A 106 6.67 7.65 9.81
CA SER A 106 5.60 8.36 10.53
C SER A 106 5.96 9.83 10.69
N GLY A 107 4.95 10.67 10.90
CA GLY A 107 5.13 12.10 11.12
C GLY A 107 3.90 12.91 10.73
N ALA A 108 4.09 14.21 10.51
CA ALA A 108 3.06 15.05 9.91
C ALA A 108 3.11 14.93 8.39
N TYR A 109 2.00 14.48 7.80
CA TYR A 109 1.91 14.17 6.37
C TYR A 109 1.51 15.40 5.57
N THR A 110 2.33 15.78 4.60
CA THR A 110 2.10 16.96 3.74
C THR A 110 1.32 16.65 2.46
N GLY A 111 1.03 15.36 2.20
CA GLY A 111 0.37 14.93 0.98
C GLY A 111 1.31 14.87 -0.23
N MET A 112 0.75 14.56 -1.38
CA MET A 112 1.46 14.67 -2.66
C MET A 112 1.34 16.12 -3.16
N ALA A 113 2.34 16.96 -2.91
CA ALA A 113 2.51 18.18 -3.68
C ALA A 113 3.01 17.77 -5.07
N GLY A 114 2.17 17.88 -6.09
CA GLY A 114 2.64 17.88 -7.47
C GLY A 114 3.47 19.16 -7.74
N PRO A 115 4.21 19.23 -8.85
CA PRO A 115 5.04 20.39 -9.18
C PRO A 115 4.25 21.72 -9.28
N THR A 116 2.92 21.65 -9.31
CA THR A 116 2.01 22.82 -9.40
C THR A 116 1.04 22.92 -8.22
N ALA A 117 1.03 21.96 -7.29
CA ALA A 117 0.16 21.97 -6.12
C ALA A 117 0.91 22.52 -4.92
N GLN A 118 0.37 23.55 -4.27
CA GLN A 118 0.84 23.95 -2.95
C GLN A 118 0.53 22.80 -1.99
N ALA A 119 1.52 22.40 -1.20
CA ALA A 119 1.31 21.46 -0.11
C ALA A 119 0.23 22.03 0.83
N GLY A 120 -0.81 21.26 1.06
CA GLY A 120 -1.80 21.58 2.08
C GLY A 120 -1.17 21.61 3.48
N PRO A 121 -1.91 22.02 4.51
CA PRO A 121 -1.42 21.96 5.88
C PRO A 121 -1.05 20.51 6.23
N ALA A 122 0.09 20.33 6.87
CA ALA A 122 0.56 19.01 7.28
C ALA A 122 -0.41 18.37 8.29
N ILE A 123 -0.77 17.11 8.07
CA ILE A 123 -1.69 16.36 8.94
C ILE A 123 -0.85 15.56 9.94
N PRO A 124 -0.89 15.89 11.23
CA PRO A 124 -0.09 15.20 12.24
C PRO A 124 -0.58 13.77 12.48
N GLY A 125 0.30 12.92 13.01
CA GLY A 125 -0.06 11.58 13.44
C GLY A 125 -0.36 10.59 12.30
N TYR A 126 0.24 10.80 11.14
CA TYR A 126 0.15 9.89 9.98
C TYR A 126 1.33 8.93 9.92
N ARG A 127 1.12 7.84 9.21
CA ARG A 127 2.14 6.82 8.89
C ARG A 127 1.96 6.34 7.46
N LEU A 128 3.06 6.00 6.82
CA LEU A 128 3.11 5.36 5.52
C LEU A 128 3.85 4.03 5.64
N LEU A 129 3.22 2.96 5.14
CA LEU A 129 3.89 1.72 4.78
C LEU A 129 3.91 1.65 3.25
N GLY A 130 5.11 1.68 2.68
CA GLY A 130 5.31 1.57 1.24
C GLY A 130 6.04 0.29 0.88
N ALA A 131 5.76 -0.25 -0.30
CA ALA A 131 6.53 -1.34 -0.87
C ALA A 131 6.67 -1.16 -2.37
N ILE A 132 7.87 -1.39 -2.88
CA ILE A 132 8.18 -1.39 -4.30
C ILE A 132 8.57 -2.81 -4.68
N VAL A 133 7.79 -3.41 -5.57
CA VAL A 133 7.98 -4.78 -6.07
C VAL A 133 8.56 -4.68 -7.48
N GLU A 134 9.76 -5.19 -7.68
CA GLU A 134 10.41 -5.22 -8.99
C GLU A 134 9.92 -6.45 -9.77
N GLY A 135 8.78 -6.30 -10.43
CA GLY A 135 8.07 -7.36 -11.15
C GLY A 135 8.56 -7.54 -12.60
N PRO A 136 8.01 -8.55 -13.31
CA PRO A 136 8.50 -8.96 -14.63
C PRO A 136 8.24 -7.93 -15.74
N GLN A 137 7.25 -7.07 -15.56
CA GLN A 137 6.90 -6.03 -16.52
C GLN A 137 7.25 -4.63 -16.00
N GLY A 138 7.98 -4.51 -14.90
CA GLY A 138 8.36 -3.26 -14.25
C GLY A 138 7.92 -3.18 -12.80
N SER A 139 8.26 -2.07 -12.16
CA SER A 139 7.99 -1.90 -10.73
C SER A 139 6.53 -1.61 -10.45
N ILE A 140 6.00 -2.26 -9.42
CA ILE A 140 4.67 -2.02 -8.85
C ILE A 140 4.86 -1.38 -7.47
N PHE A 141 4.08 -0.35 -7.20
CA PHE A 141 4.22 0.49 -6.03
C PHE A 141 2.98 0.36 -5.14
N PHE A 142 3.14 -0.23 -3.97
CA PHE A 142 2.11 -0.30 -2.93
C PHE A 142 2.35 0.84 -1.94
N LYS A 143 1.35 1.70 -1.74
CA LYS A 143 1.44 2.84 -0.84
C LYS A 143 0.24 2.88 0.09
N PHE A 144 0.42 2.43 1.33
CA PHE A 144 -0.57 2.48 2.39
C PHE A 144 -0.31 3.67 3.31
N THR A 145 -1.22 4.63 3.34
CA THR A 145 -1.09 5.88 4.09
C THR A 145 -2.37 6.13 4.89
N GLY A 146 -2.23 6.65 6.09
CA GLY A 146 -3.37 7.00 6.93
C GLY A 146 -2.98 7.40 8.34
N PRO A 147 -3.95 7.60 9.24
CA PRO A 147 -3.69 7.81 10.65
C PRO A 147 -2.80 6.68 11.19
N ALA A 148 -1.78 7.01 11.98
CA ALA A 148 -0.78 6.05 12.44
C ALA A 148 -1.40 4.85 13.18
N LYS A 149 -2.49 5.06 13.92
CA LYS A 149 -3.24 3.98 14.60
C LYS A 149 -3.88 3.01 13.60
N THR A 150 -4.49 3.53 12.53
CA THR A 150 -5.11 2.72 11.47
C THR A 150 -4.06 1.91 10.74
N VAL A 151 -2.93 2.53 10.38
CA VAL A 151 -1.83 1.84 9.69
C VAL A 151 -1.23 0.77 10.60
N ALA A 152 -1.01 1.06 11.89
CA ALA A 152 -0.50 0.08 12.84
C ALA A 152 -1.43 -1.12 13.01
N ALA A 153 -2.74 -0.90 13.12
CA ALA A 153 -3.74 -1.96 13.25
C ALA A 153 -3.84 -2.86 12.00
N ASN A 154 -3.43 -2.35 10.84
CA ASN A 154 -3.50 -3.03 9.55
C ASN A 154 -2.13 -3.45 8.99
N GLN A 155 -1.05 -3.25 9.73
CA GLN A 155 0.30 -3.61 9.28
C GLN A 155 0.42 -5.10 8.94
N ALA A 156 -0.07 -5.98 9.82
CA ALA A 156 -0.04 -7.43 9.56
C ALA A 156 -0.84 -7.82 8.30
N ALA A 157 -1.94 -7.12 8.01
CA ALA A 157 -2.73 -7.34 6.81
C ALA A 157 -1.97 -6.88 5.55
N PHE A 158 -1.29 -5.73 5.62
CA PHE A 158 -0.42 -5.23 4.55
C PHE A 158 0.75 -6.19 4.29
N ASP A 159 1.41 -6.68 5.35
CA ASP A 159 2.51 -7.63 5.22
C ASP A 159 2.07 -8.94 4.57
N LYS A 160 0.91 -9.49 4.98
CA LYS A 160 0.31 -10.68 4.34
C LYS A 160 -0.05 -10.45 2.87
N MET A 161 -0.54 -9.27 2.51
CA MET A 161 -0.78 -8.93 1.10
C MET A 161 0.52 -8.97 0.30
N LEU A 162 1.61 -8.43 0.83
CA LEU A 162 2.93 -8.51 0.17
C LEU A 162 3.50 -9.94 0.15
N GLU A 163 3.23 -10.76 1.17
CA GLU A 163 3.62 -12.18 1.20
C GLU A 163 2.85 -13.04 0.19
N SER A 164 1.68 -12.58 -0.25
CA SER A 164 0.85 -13.26 -1.24
C SER A 164 1.27 -13.00 -2.70
N LEU A 165 2.30 -12.17 -2.94
CA LEU A 165 2.80 -11.86 -4.29
C LEU A 165 3.21 -13.12 -5.06
N GLN A 166 2.70 -13.27 -6.31
CA GLN A 166 2.97 -14.37 -7.23
C GLN A 166 3.16 -13.86 -8.65
#